data_66e2b05e1366b633ffe6f8648fe41629
#
_entry.id   66e2b05e1366b633ffe6f8648fe41629
#
_cell.length_a   1.000
_cell.length_b   1.000
_cell.length_c   1.000
_cell.angle_alpha   90.00
_cell.angle_beta   90.00
_cell.angle_gamma   90.00
#
_symmetry.space_group_name_H-M   'P 1'
#
loop_
_entity.id
_entity.type
_entity.pdbx_description
1 polymer ?
#
loop_
_entity_poly.entity_id
_entity_poly.type
_entity_poly.pdbx_seq_one_letter_code
_entity_poly.pdbx_strand_id
1 'polypeptide(L)'
;MNKTIAIIKGDGIGPEIVTEAMGVLDAVAAKFGHTFTYVDAPMGGNAIDKFGVPLPDSSLATCRNADSVLLGAVGGPKWDNQPAANRPERGLLKLREGMGLYTNVRPAKMFSELSAACPLRADIAANGIDFIVVRELIGGVYFGEHRTEEANGEQKATDIMAYSEHEIKRVARVAFETARKRRKRVTSIDKANVLDTSRLWRKTVAEVAKDYPDVELR
;
A
#
# COMPACT_ATOMS: atom_id res chain seq x y z
N MET A 1 8.56 25.57 -2.16
CA MET A 1 8.12 24.77 -3.31
C MET A 1 6.62 24.90 -3.48
N ASN A 2 6.13 24.79 -4.72
CA ASN A 2 4.69 24.77 -5.02
C ASN A 2 4.33 23.35 -5.46
N LYS A 3 3.31 22.77 -4.84
CA LYS A 3 2.90 21.39 -5.10
C LYS A 3 1.39 21.25 -5.14
N THR A 4 0.89 20.45 -6.05
CA THR A 4 -0.52 20.05 -6.12
C THR A 4 -0.71 18.69 -5.46
N ILE A 5 -1.67 18.59 -4.54
CA ILE A 5 -1.98 17.37 -3.80
C ILE A 5 -3.43 16.99 -4.11
N ALA A 6 -3.63 15.80 -4.70
CA ALA A 6 -4.96 15.24 -4.84
C ALA A 6 -5.45 14.73 -3.49
N ILE A 7 -6.67 15.07 -3.13
CA ILE A 7 -7.26 14.75 -1.83
C ILE A 7 -8.34 13.69 -2.01
N ILE A 8 -8.10 12.53 -1.44
CA ILE A 8 -9.09 11.45 -1.33
C ILE A 8 -9.51 11.35 0.13
N LYS A 9 -10.59 12.03 0.49
CA LYS A 9 -11.14 11.95 1.86
C LYS A 9 -11.63 10.54 2.18
N GLY A 10 -12.24 9.88 1.18
CA GLY A 10 -12.76 8.52 1.33
C GLY A 10 -14.00 8.46 2.22
N ASP A 11 -14.08 7.40 3.06
CA ASP A 11 -15.27 6.99 3.80
C ASP A 11 -15.04 7.00 5.31
N GLY A 12 -16.11 6.90 6.08
CA GLY A 12 -16.07 6.75 7.54
C GLY A 12 -15.28 7.87 8.23
N ILE A 13 -14.21 7.52 8.92
CA ILE A 13 -13.29 8.45 9.60
C ILE A 13 -12.42 9.27 8.63
N GLY A 14 -12.38 8.88 7.34
CA GLY A 14 -11.49 9.46 6.34
C GLY A 14 -11.56 10.99 6.23
N PRO A 15 -12.75 11.60 6.09
CA PRO A 15 -12.87 13.06 6.00
C PRO A 15 -12.28 13.81 7.19
N GLU A 16 -12.46 13.29 8.41
CA GLU A 16 -11.95 13.87 9.65
C GLU A 16 -10.42 13.85 9.66
N ILE A 17 -9.81 12.67 9.50
CA ILE A 17 -8.35 12.54 9.56
C ILE A 17 -7.63 13.29 8.43
N VAL A 18 -8.24 13.36 7.23
CA VAL A 18 -7.67 14.12 6.10
C VAL A 18 -7.73 15.61 6.37
N THR A 19 -8.79 16.12 7.00
CA THR A 19 -8.89 17.54 7.37
C THR A 19 -7.76 17.93 8.34
N GLU A 20 -7.51 17.12 9.36
CA GLU A 20 -6.41 17.35 10.31
C GLU A 20 -5.04 17.24 9.63
N ALA A 21 -4.84 16.27 8.74
CA ALA A 21 -3.61 16.13 7.98
C ALA A 21 -3.35 17.34 7.07
N MET A 22 -4.39 17.91 6.44
CA MET A 22 -4.27 19.14 5.65
C MET A 22 -3.87 20.33 6.52
N GLY A 23 -4.44 20.45 7.73
CA GLY A 23 -4.03 21.49 8.69
C GLY A 23 -2.56 21.41 9.07
N VAL A 24 -2.01 20.20 9.24
CA VAL A 24 -0.57 19.98 9.46
C VAL A 24 0.25 20.40 8.24
N LEU A 25 -0.19 20.04 7.04
CA LEU A 25 0.47 20.45 5.78
C LEU A 25 0.49 21.96 5.62
N ASP A 26 -0.60 22.66 5.96
CA ASP A 26 -0.69 24.12 5.91
C ASP A 26 0.27 24.79 6.91
N ALA A 27 0.37 24.24 8.12
CA ALA A 27 1.32 24.72 9.11
C ALA A 27 2.78 24.53 8.65
N VAL A 28 3.09 23.40 8.02
CA VAL A 28 4.41 23.15 7.42
C VAL A 28 4.67 24.10 6.25
N ALA A 29 3.67 24.32 5.39
CA ALA A 29 3.76 25.24 4.26
C ALA A 29 4.09 26.68 4.75
N ALA A 30 3.36 27.16 5.73
CA ALA A 30 3.61 28.48 6.32
C ALA A 30 5.01 28.58 6.94
N LYS A 31 5.44 27.56 7.69
CA LYS A 31 6.75 27.56 8.38
C LYS A 31 7.94 27.55 7.42
N PHE A 32 7.83 26.82 6.30
CA PHE A 32 8.96 26.59 5.39
C PHE A 32 8.83 27.31 4.04
N GLY A 33 7.86 28.22 3.88
CA GLY A 33 7.66 28.98 2.66
C GLY A 33 7.24 28.09 1.46
N HIS A 34 6.34 27.14 1.69
CA HIS A 34 5.77 26.27 0.66
C HIS A 34 4.35 26.71 0.31
N THR A 35 3.84 26.25 -0.83
CA THR A 35 2.45 26.42 -1.23
C THR A 35 1.91 25.08 -1.68
N PHE A 36 0.82 24.62 -1.06
CA PHE A 36 0.11 23.42 -1.46
C PHE A 36 -1.26 23.79 -2.03
N THR A 37 -1.55 23.27 -3.22
CA THR A 37 -2.89 23.35 -3.84
C THR A 37 -3.57 22.01 -3.71
N TYR A 38 -4.74 21.99 -3.08
CA TYR A 38 -5.52 20.77 -2.86
C TYR A 38 -6.60 20.63 -3.92
N VAL A 39 -6.70 19.44 -4.53
CA VAL A 39 -7.72 19.13 -5.53
C VAL A 39 -8.47 17.87 -5.11
N ASP A 40 -9.78 17.97 -4.94
CA ASP A 40 -10.60 16.81 -4.55
C ASP A 40 -10.62 15.72 -5.61
N ALA A 41 -10.47 14.47 -5.18
CA ALA A 41 -10.54 13.26 -5.99
C ALA A 41 -11.42 12.21 -5.27
N PRO A 42 -12.75 12.24 -5.46
CA PRO A 42 -13.67 11.32 -4.81
C PRO A 42 -13.35 9.85 -5.10
N MET A 43 -13.29 9.00 -4.06
CA MET A 43 -13.07 7.56 -4.17
C MET A 43 -13.72 6.84 -2.99
N GLY A 44 -14.02 5.56 -3.18
CA GLY A 44 -14.60 4.70 -2.14
C GLY A 44 -16.12 4.65 -2.21
N GLY A 45 -16.75 4.40 -1.06
CA GLY A 45 -18.20 4.31 -0.93
C GLY A 45 -18.92 5.62 -1.23
N ASN A 46 -18.35 6.74 -0.84
CA ASN A 46 -18.87 8.07 -1.21
C ASN A 46 -18.90 8.30 -2.72
N ALA A 47 -17.93 7.77 -3.45
CA ALA A 47 -17.92 7.85 -4.91
C ALA A 47 -18.96 6.92 -5.52
N ILE A 48 -19.20 5.75 -4.94
CA ILE A 48 -20.29 4.85 -5.35
C ILE A 48 -21.65 5.55 -5.19
N ASP A 49 -21.89 6.15 -4.05
CA ASP A 49 -23.17 6.85 -3.78
C ASP A 49 -23.40 8.01 -4.77
N LYS A 50 -22.37 8.71 -5.17
CA LYS A 50 -22.48 9.92 -6.01
C LYS A 50 -22.39 9.65 -7.51
N PHE A 51 -21.56 8.68 -7.90
CA PHE A 51 -21.21 8.43 -9.29
C PHE A 51 -21.47 6.99 -9.76
N GLY A 52 -21.94 6.10 -8.86
CA GLY A 52 -22.21 4.69 -9.16
C GLY A 52 -20.95 3.80 -9.27
N VAL A 53 -19.75 4.36 -9.10
CA VAL A 53 -18.47 3.63 -9.22
C VAL A 53 -17.51 4.00 -8.10
N PRO A 54 -16.67 3.06 -7.62
CA PRO A 54 -15.78 3.30 -6.48
C PRO A 54 -14.59 4.22 -6.80
N LEU A 55 -14.23 4.40 -8.07
CA LEU A 55 -13.23 5.35 -8.55
C LEU A 55 -13.65 5.89 -9.92
N PRO A 56 -14.18 7.12 -10.01
CA PRO A 56 -14.43 7.80 -11.27
C PRO A 56 -13.13 8.04 -12.06
N ASP A 57 -13.19 7.98 -13.38
CA ASP A 57 -12.02 8.22 -14.23
C ASP A 57 -11.47 9.66 -14.09
N SER A 58 -12.34 10.62 -13.80
CA SER A 58 -11.93 12.00 -13.46
C SER A 58 -11.09 12.05 -12.18
N SER A 59 -11.43 11.28 -11.15
CA SER A 59 -10.64 11.19 -9.91
C SER A 59 -9.27 10.57 -10.16
N LEU A 60 -9.20 9.50 -10.96
CA LEU A 60 -7.93 8.89 -11.36
C LEU A 60 -7.06 9.88 -12.15
N ALA A 61 -7.66 10.63 -13.08
CA ALA A 61 -6.95 11.67 -13.85
C ALA A 61 -6.42 12.77 -12.92
N THR A 62 -7.21 13.23 -11.95
CA THR A 62 -6.77 14.20 -10.93
C THR A 62 -5.56 13.68 -10.15
N CYS A 63 -5.61 12.43 -9.69
CA CYS A 63 -4.50 11.81 -8.96
C CYS A 63 -3.23 11.69 -9.79
N ARG A 64 -3.34 11.33 -11.08
CA ARG A 64 -2.20 11.24 -12.00
C ARG A 64 -1.53 12.57 -12.31
N ASN A 65 -2.31 13.65 -12.34
CA ASN A 65 -1.83 15.00 -12.63
C ASN A 65 -1.30 15.74 -11.40
N ALA A 66 -1.52 15.23 -10.20
CA ALA A 66 -1.03 15.81 -8.96
C ALA A 66 0.41 15.36 -8.66
N ASP A 67 1.14 16.17 -7.90
CA ASP A 67 2.48 15.80 -7.40
C ASP A 67 2.43 14.68 -6.34
N SER A 68 1.32 14.59 -5.60
CA SER A 68 1.08 13.57 -4.56
C SER A 68 -0.41 13.36 -4.33
N VAL A 69 -0.73 12.26 -3.67
CA VAL A 69 -2.10 11.94 -3.26
C VAL A 69 -2.13 11.77 -1.74
N LEU A 70 -3.02 12.49 -1.07
CA LEU A 70 -3.34 12.29 0.34
C LEU A 70 -4.64 11.48 0.42
N LEU A 71 -4.55 10.27 0.97
CA LEU A 71 -5.67 9.34 1.08
C LEU A 71 -6.03 9.10 2.54
N GLY A 72 -7.32 9.21 2.85
CA GLY A 72 -7.88 8.91 4.16
C GLY A 72 -8.21 7.44 4.35
N ALA A 73 -9.48 7.10 4.49
CA ALA A 73 -9.97 5.73 4.70
C ALA A 73 -10.96 5.34 3.61
N VAL A 74 -11.07 4.05 3.31
CA VAL A 74 -11.96 3.52 2.28
C VAL A 74 -12.74 2.33 2.82
N GLY A 75 -14.04 2.31 2.52
CA GLY A 75 -14.93 1.23 2.92
C GLY A 75 -15.72 1.52 4.20
N GLY A 76 -16.65 0.64 4.47
CA GLY A 76 -17.53 0.70 5.65
C GLY A 76 -18.73 -0.20 5.49
N PRO A 77 -19.44 -0.54 6.60
CA PRO A 77 -20.53 -1.52 6.61
C PRO A 77 -21.67 -1.20 5.61
N LYS A 78 -21.89 0.07 5.30
CA LYS A 78 -22.91 0.52 4.33
C LYS A 78 -22.76 -0.14 2.96
N TRP A 79 -21.52 -0.46 2.55
CA TRP A 79 -21.21 -0.97 1.20
C TRP A 79 -20.81 -2.45 1.18
N ASP A 80 -20.91 -3.17 2.31
CA ASP A 80 -20.56 -4.60 2.39
C ASP A 80 -21.36 -5.48 1.43
N ASN A 81 -22.61 -5.11 1.14
CA ASN A 81 -23.50 -5.82 0.24
C ASN A 81 -23.37 -5.42 -1.24
N GLN A 82 -22.43 -4.55 -1.59
CA GLN A 82 -22.19 -4.21 -2.99
C GLN A 82 -21.62 -5.41 -3.76
N PRO A 83 -21.94 -5.54 -5.07
CA PRO A 83 -21.28 -6.52 -5.93
C PRO A 83 -19.75 -6.40 -5.82
N ALA A 84 -19.04 -7.53 -5.88
CA ALA A 84 -17.59 -7.58 -5.69
C ALA A 84 -16.81 -6.57 -6.57
N ALA A 85 -17.28 -6.34 -7.80
CA ALA A 85 -16.68 -5.37 -8.73
C ALA A 85 -16.90 -3.91 -8.34
N ASN A 86 -17.92 -3.63 -7.48
CA ASN A 86 -18.31 -2.27 -7.08
C ASN A 86 -18.09 -2.00 -5.58
N ARG A 87 -17.28 -2.80 -4.91
CA ARG A 87 -16.89 -2.52 -3.53
C ARG A 87 -15.92 -1.34 -3.44
N PRO A 88 -15.96 -0.54 -2.35
CA PRO A 88 -15.05 0.60 -2.16
C PRO A 88 -13.56 0.25 -2.35
N GLU A 89 -13.14 -0.93 -1.87
CA GLU A 89 -11.77 -1.42 -1.97
C GLU A 89 -11.30 -1.61 -3.43
N ARG A 90 -12.22 -1.89 -4.36
CA ARG A 90 -11.90 -1.96 -5.79
C ARG A 90 -11.45 -0.62 -6.34
N GLY A 91 -11.97 0.49 -5.80
CA GLY A 91 -11.47 1.82 -6.11
C GLY A 91 -10.01 2.00 -5.75
N LEU A 92 -9.60 1.53 -4.57
CA LEU A 92 -8.22 1.59 -4.11
C LEU A 92 -7.28 0.72 -4.99
N LEU A 93 -7.70 -0.48 -5.37
CA LEU A 93 -6.91 -1.34 -6.26
C LEU A 93 -6.77 -0.69 -7.65
N LYS A 94 -7.86 -0.18 -8.24
CA LYS A 94 -7.84 0.54 -9.52
C LYS A 94 -6.94 1.79 -9.46
N LEU A 95 -6.94 2.53 -8.34
CA LEU A 95 -6.05 3.68 -8.15
C LEU A 95 -4.59 3.26 -8.16
N ARG A 96 -4.23 2.23 -7.39
CA ARG A 96 -2.86 1.71 -7.29
C ARG A 96 -2.33 1.26 -8.65
N GLU A 97 -3.08 0.45 -9.35
CA GLU A 97 -2.76 -0.02 -10.71
C GLU A 97 -2.65 1.17 -11.67
N GLY A 98 -3.68 2.01 -11.70
CA GLY A 98 -3.77 3.16 -12.61
C GLY A 98 -2.66 4.19 -12.43
N MET A 99 -2.08 4.31 -11.26
CA MET A 99 -0.94 5.19 -10.97
C MET A 99 0.40 4.44 -10.96
N GLY A 100 0.43 3.12 -11.13
CA GLY A 100 1.65 2.31 -11.06
C GLY A 100 2.30 2.28 -9.68
N LEU A 101 1.51 2.31 -8.61
CA LEU A 101 2.00 2.34 -7.22
C LEU A 101 2.38 0.94 -6.75
N TYR A 102 3.54 0.46 -7.17
CA TYR A 102 3.99 -0.91 -6.97
C TYR A 102 4.58 -1.22 -5.59
N THR A 103 4.94 -0.21 -4.81
CA THR A 103 5.59 -0.41 -3.51
C THR A 103 4.80 0.20 -2.38
N ASN A 104 4.46 -0.60 -1.38
CA ASN A 104 3.89 -0.14 -0.12
C ASN A 104 4.97 -0.17 0.97
N VAL A 105 5.30 0.99 1.52
CA VAL A 105 6.31 1.15 2.56
C VAL A 105 5.62 1.38 3.89
N ARG A 106 5.77 0.45 4.84
CA ARG A 106 5.13 0.48 6.15
C ARG A 106 6.16 0.49 7.27
N PRO A 107 6.45 1.63 7.88
CA PRO A 107 7.27 1.67 9.08
C PRO A 107 6.51 1.08 10.27
N ALA A 108 7.21 0.25 11.06
CA ALA A 108 6.74 -0.27 12.35
C ALA A 108 7.78 0.11 13.39
N LYS A 109 7.45 1.08 14.24
CA LYS A 109 8.32 1.57 15.31
C LYS A 109 7.54 1.57 16.62
N MET A 110 8.12 0.97 17.64
CA MET A 110 7.62 1.06 19.00
C MET A 110 8.25 2.30 19.68
N PHE A 111 7.42 3.15 20.22
CA PHE A 111 7.86 4.24 21.08
C PHE A 111 8.02 3.70 22.50
N SER A 112 9.10 4.09 23.20
CA SER A 112 9.40 3.64 24.57
C SER A 112 8.25 3.91 25.53
N GLU A 113 7.59 5.05 25.38
CA GLU A 113 6.46 5.51 26.19
C GLU A 113 5.21 4.61 26.03
N LEU A 114 5.12 3.88 24.93
CA LEU A 114 4.01 2.97 24.61
C LEU A 114 4.39 1.50 24.77
N SER A 115 5.54 1.19 25.34
CA SER A 115 6.04 -0.18 25.49
C SER A 115 5.09 -1.09 26.29
N ALA A 116 4.36 -0.55 27.26
CA ALA A 116 3.37 -1.30 28.05
C ALA A 116 2.18 -1.79 27.22
N ALA A 117 1.88 -1.14 26.09
CA ALA A 117 0.82 -1.57 25.16
C ALA A 117 1.30 -2.60 24.11
N CYS A 118 2.59 -2.95 24.11
CA CYS A 118 3.15 -3.92 23.18
C CYS A 118 2.67 -5.34 23.51
N PRO A 119 2.08 -6.09 22.55
CA PRO A 119 1.59 -7.46 22.79
C PRO A 119 2.70 -8.51 22.86
N LEU A 120 3.95 -8.14 22.56
CA LEU A 120 5.09 -9.05 22.63
C LEU A 120 5.58 -9.23 24.07
N ARG A 121 6.24 -10.37 24.33
CA ARG A 121 6.92 -10.60 25.59
C ARG A 121 7.91 -9.46 25.88
N ALA A 122 8.02 -9.09 27.16
CA ALA A 122 8.85 -7.97 27.60
C ALA A 122 10.34 -8.11 27.21
N ASP A 123 10.89 -9.34 27.26
CA ASP A 123 12.27 -9.61 26.85
C ASP A 123 12.53 -9.38 25.35
N ILE A 124 11.52 -9.59 24.50
CA ILE A 124 11.58 -9.31 23.06
C ILE A 124 11.41 -7.79 22.82
N ALA A 125 10.43 -7.18 23.47
CA ALA A 125 10.12 -5.76 23.31
C ALA A 125 11.22 -4.84 23.89
N ALA A 126 11.96 -5.29 24.90
CA ALA A 126 13.03 -4.52 25.54
C ALA A 126 14.14 -4.04 24.57
N ASN A 127 14.36 -4.76 23.48
CA ASN A 127 15.32 -4.38 22.45
C ASN A 127 14.79 -3.30 21.48
N GLY A 128 13.55 -2.85 21.67
CA GLY A 128 12.85 -1.95 20.77
C GLY A 128 12.39 -2.64 19.48
N ILE A 129 11.44 -2.01 18.82
CA ILE A 129 10.94 -2.43 17.49
C ILE A 129 11.13 -1.25 16.55
N ASP A 130 11.90 -1.46 15.48
CA ASP A 130 12.08 -0.48 14.42
C ASP A 130 12.43 -1.21 13.11
N PHE A 131 11.44 -1.47 12.30
CA PHE A 131 11.63 -2.04 10.97
C PHE A 131 10.67 -1.43 9.95
N ILE A 132 10.95 -1.63 8.69
CA ILE A 132 10.09 -1.22 7.58
C ILE A 132 9.68 -2.48 6.80
N VAL A 133 8.39 -2.65 6.59
CA VAL A 133 7.86 -3.65 5.66
C VAL A 133 7.77 -2.99 4.27
N VAL A 134 8.54 -3.50 3.33
CA VAL A 134 8.47 -3.12 1.91
C VAL A 134 7.71 -4.22 1.19
N ARG A 135 6.52 -3.89 0.68
CA ARG A 135 5.60 -4.86 0.07
C ARG A 135 5.36 -4.52 -1.41
N GLU A 136 5.47 -5.53 -2.28
CA GLU A 136 4.94 -5.42 -3.63
C GLU A 136 3.42 -5.26 -3.57
N LEU A 137 2.86 -4.33 -4.37
CA LEU A 137 1.50 -3.85 -4.13
C LEU A 137 0.53 -4.07 -5.29
N ILE A 138 1.00 -4.17 -6.54
CA ILE A 138 0.17 -4.31 -7.74
C ILE A 138 0.41 -5.62 -8.50
N GLY A 139 1.00 -6.61 -7.84
CA GLY A 139 1.11 -8.00 -8.27
C GLY A 139 0.48 -8.94 -7.24
N GLY A 140 0.69 -10.23 -7.46
CA GLY A 140 0.25 -11.28 -6.57
C GLY A 140 -1.26 -11.56 -6.63
N VAL A 141 -1.78 -12.08 -5.52
CA VAL A 141 -3.15 -12.61 -5.47
C VAL A 141 -4.24 -11.55 -5.68
N TYR A 142 -4.02 -10.28 -5.33
CA TYR A 142 -5.06 -9.24 -5.46
C TYR A 142 -5.31 -8.77 -6.89
N PHE A 143 -4.37 -9.02 -7.80
CA PHE A 143 -4.43 -8.62 -9.20
C PHE A 143 -4.45 -9.83 -10.15
N GLY A 144 -4.40 -11.04 -9.61
CA GLY A 144 -4.58 -12.26 -10.36
C GLY A 144 -6.04 -12.52 -10.75
N GLU A 145 -6.27 -13.62 -11.42
CA GLU A 145 -7.62 -14.07 -11.74
C GLU A 145 -8.34 -14.53 -10.47
N HIS A 146 -9.57 -14.09 -10.31
CA HIS A 146 -10.49 -14.49 -9.24
C HIS A 146 -11.75 -15.06 -9.86
N ARG A 147 -12.13 -16.27 -9.47
CA ARG A 147 -13.38 -16.88 -9.93
C ARG A 147 -14.02 -17.73 -8.85
N THR A 148 -15.34 -17.75 -8.86
CA THR A 148 -16.15 -18.72 -8.12
C THR A 148 -17.03 -19.43 -9.13
N GLU A 149 -16.95 -20.75 -9.16
CA GLU A 149 -17.70 -21.61 -10.06
C GLU A 149 -18.47 -22.66 -9.26
N GLU A 150 -19.60 -23.15 -9.80
CA GLU A 150 -20.31 -24.28 -9.26
C GLU A 150 -19.86 -25.54 -10.01
N ALA A 151 -19.41 -26.56 -9.28
CA ALA A 151 -18.98 -27.82 -9.80
C ALA A 151 -19.47 -28.96 -8.91
N ASN A 152 -20.17 -29.93 -9.47
CA ASN A 152 -20.70 -31.10 -8.75
C ASN A 152 -21.62 -30.75 -7.56
N GLY A 153 -22.39 -29.65 -7.64
CA GLY A 153 -23.30 -29.20 -6.58
C GLY A 153 -22.61 -28.47 -5.43
N GLU A 154 -21.33 -28.14 -5.59
CA GLU A 154 -20.54 -27.37 -4.62
C GLU A 154 -19.95 -26.12 -5.26
N GLN A 155 -19.78 -25.06 -4.47
CA GLN A 155 -19.08 -23.85 -4.89
C GLN A 155 -17.56 -24.04 -4.71
N LYS A 156 -16.80 -23.71 -5.76
CA LYS A 156 -15.34 -23.67 -5.75
C LYS A 156 -14.86 -22.26 -6.07
N ALA A 157 -14.11 -21.66 -5.15
CA ALA A 157 -13.46 -20.38 -5.37
C ALA A 157 -11.97 -20.59 -5.68
N THR A 158 -11.43 -19.78 -6.60
CA THR A 158 -10.03 -19.82 -7.01
C THR A 158 -9.48 -18.41 -7.09
N ASP A 159 -8.31 -18.21 -6.48
CA ASP A 159 -7.52 -16.96 -6.59
C ASP A 159 -6.12 -17.33 -7.11
N ILE A 160 -5.68 -16.69 -8.20
CA ILE A 160 -4.37 -16.95 -8.79
C ILE A 160 -3.37 -15.91 -8.30
N MET A 161 -2.27 -16.39 -7.71
CA MET A 161 -1.13 -15.56 -7.32
C MET A 161 -0.03 -15.66 -8.36
N ALA A 162 0.33 -14.53 -8.97
CA ALA A 162 1.41 -14.47 -9.96
C ALA A 162 2.35 -13.30 -9.66
N TYR A 163 3.65 -13.52 -9.90
CA TYR A 163 4.69 -12.48 -9.86
C TYR A 163 5.66 -12.68 -11.03
N SER A 164 6.05 -11.58 -11.67
CA SER A 164 7.10 -11.55 -12.67
C SER A 164 8.44 -11.12 -12.06
N GLU A 165 9.55 -11.44 -12.73
CA GLU A 165 10.88 -10.96 -12.31
C GLU A 165 10.95 -9.42 -12.25
N HIS A 166 10.29 -8.72 -13.17
CA HIS A 166 10.25 -7.26 -13.19
C HIS A 166 9.61 -6.70 -11.93
N GLU A 167 8.47 -7.24 -11.50
CA GLU A 167 7.76 -6.81 -10.28
C GLU A 167 8.60 -7.05 -9.04
N ILE A 168 9.26 -8.20 -8.96
CA ILE A 168 10.14 -8.52 -7.83
C ILE A 168 11.37 -7.60 -7.83
N LYS A 169 12.03 -7.38 -8.98
CA LYS A 169 13.22 -6.52 -9.09
C LYS A 169 12.94 -5.09 -8.63
N ARG A 170 11.82 -4.49 -9.07
CA ARG A 170 11.51 -3.09 -8.71
C ARG A 170 11.28 -2.91 -7.21
N VAL A 171 10.54 -3.82 -6.55
CA VAL A 171 10.29 -3.71 -5.11
C VAL A 171 11.53 -4.07 -4.28
N ALA A 172 12.33 -5.05 -4.72
CA ALA A 172 13.58 -5.41 -4.07
C ALA A 172 14.57 -4.23 -4.05
N ARG A 173 14.73 -3.50 -5.17
CA ARG A 173 15.55 -2.30 -5.22
C ARG A 173 15.13 -1.25 -4.19
N VAL A 174 13.82 -0.98 -4.05
CA VAL A 174 13.32 -0.07 -3.03
C VAL A 174 13.69 -0.54 -1.62
N ALA A 175 13.62 -1.84 -1.35
CA ALA A 175 13.98 -2.42 -0.07
C ALA A 175 15.48 -2.24 0.23
N PHE A 176 16.35 -2.53 -0.73
CA PHE A 176 17.82 -2.38 -0.58
C PHE A 176 18.22 -0.91 -0.43
N GLU A 177 17.68 0.01 -1.24
CA GLU A 177 17.93 1.45 -1.11
C GLU A 177 17.46 2.00 0.25
N THR A 178 16.32 1.52 0.72
CA THR A 178 15.81 1.87 2.06
C THR A 178 16.75 1.34 3.15
N ALA A 179 17.25 0.11 3.01
CA ALA A 179 18.16 -0.51 3.96
C ALA A 179 19.51 0.21 4.03
N ARG A 180 20.06 0.71 2.91
CA ARG A 180 21.27 1.54 2.87
C ARG A 180 21.19 2.77 3.76
N LYS A 181 20.01 3.39 3.84
CA LYS A 181 19.74 4.58 4.68
C LYS A 181 19.47 4.22 6.14
N ARG A 182 19.50 2.93 6.49
CA ARG A 182 19.18 2.40 7.83
C ARG A 182 20.31 1.49 8.33
N ARG A 183 19.99 0.27 8.75
CA ARG A 183 20.92 -0.69 9.35
C ARG A 183 21.58 -1.64 8.34
N LYS A 184 21.47 -1.37 7.04
CA LYS A 184 22.03 -2.16 5.96
C LYS A 184 21.68 -3.65 6.02
N ARG A 185 20.41 -3.95 6.34
CA ARG A 185 19.89 -5.32 6.43
C ARG A 185 18.52 -5.41 5.76
N VAL A 186 18.36 -6.42 4.90
CA VAL A 186 17.10 -6.83 4.28
C VAL A 186 16.81 -8.26 4.68
N THR A 187 15.59 -8.53 5.15
CA THR A 187 15.08 -9.88 5.36
C THR A 187 14.02 -10.15 4.31
N SER A 188 14.27 -11.11 3.43
CA SER A 188 13.31 -11.55 2.41
C SER A 188 12.43 -12.67 2.97
N ILE A 189 11.13 -12.52 2.82
CA ILE A 189 10.15 -13.47 3.34
C ILE A 189 9.45 -14.16 2.19
N ASP A 190 9.48 -15.49 2.16
CA ASP A 190 8.88 -16.31 1.13
C ASP A 190 8.44 -17.69 1.64
N LYS A 191 7.82 -18.49 0.77
CA LYS A 191 7.44 -19.89 0.99
C LYS A 191 8.01 -20.78 -0.11
N ALA A 192 9.32 -20.65 -0.38
CA ALA A 192 9.99 -21.29 -1.53
C ALA A 192 10.03 -22.85 -1.48
N ASN A 193 9.84 -23.46 -0.31
CA ASN A 193 9.75 -24.91 -0.19
C ASN A 193 8.49 -25.48 -0.88
N VAL A 194 7.46 -24.65 -1.15
CA VAL A 194 6.19 -25.10 -1.76
C VAL A 194 5.86 -24.32 -3.03
N LEU A 195 5.97 -23.00 -3.03
CA LEU A 195 5.42 -22.14 -4.08
C LEU A 195 6.45 -21.75 -5.14
N ASP A 196 6.08 -21.88 -6.41
CA ASP A 196 6.90 -21.43 -7.54
C ASP A 196 7.13 -19.92 -7.53
N THR A 197 6.10 -19.15 -7.20
CA THR A 197 6.22 -17.68 -7.04
C THR A 197 7.26 -17.31 -6.00
N SER A 198 7.35 -18.05 -4.90
CA SER A 198 8.35 -17.83 -3.85
C SER A 198 9.75 -18.25 -4.27
N ARG A 199 9.89 -19.31 -5.07
CA ARG A 199 11.19 -19.71 -5.65
C ARG A 199 11.72 -18.64 -6.61
N LEU A 200 10.86 -18.12 -7.48
CA LEU A 200 11.20 -16.99 -8.35
C LEU A 200 11.56 -15.75 -7.53
N TRP A 201 10.77 -15.43 -6.50
CA TRP A 201 11.03 -14.32 -5.58
C TRP A 201 12.43 -14.40 -4.97
N ARG A 202 12.75 -15.53 -4.34
CA ARG A 202 14.05 -15.75 -3.69
C ARG A 202 15.22 -15.62 -4.68
N LYS A 203 15.11 -16.25 -5.83
CA LYS A 203 16.11 -16.17 -6.90
C LYS A 203 16.35 -14.71 -7.32
N THR A 204 15.27 -14.00 -7.63
CA THR A 204 15.33 -12.63 -8.14
C THR A 204 15.85 -11.64 -7.09
N VAL A 205 15.42 -11.77 -5.82
CA VAL A 205 15.94 -10.94 -4.73
C VAL A 205 17.44 -11.18 -4.52
N ALA A 206 17.90 -12.43 -4.59
CA ALA A 206 19.32 -12.75 -4.50
C ALA A 206 20.15 -12.20 -5.67
N GLU A 207 19.56 -12.12 -6.87
CA GLU A 207 20.19 -11.44 -8.01
C GLU A 207 20.34 -9.93 -7.77
N VAL A 208 19.28 -9.27 -7.32
CA VAL A 208 19.31 -7.83 -6.99
C VAL A 208 20.30 -7.54 -5.87
N ALA A 209 20.44 -8.41 -4.88
CA ALA A 209 21.38 -8.23 -3.77
C ALA A 209 22.83 -8.06 -4.22
N LYS A 210 23.23 -8.61 -5.39
CA LYS A 210 24.58 -8.45 -5.93
C LYS A 210 24.95 -7.00 -6.26
N ASP A 211 23.94 -6.16 -6.55
CA ASP A 211 24.09 -4.72 -6.78
C ASP A 211 24.26 -3.93 -5.47
N TYR A 212 24.10 -4.60 -4.32
CA TYR A 212 24.10 -4.01 -2.97
C TYR A 212 25.03 -4.78 -2.01
N PRO A 213 26.34 -4.91 -2.32
CA PRO A 213 27.27 -5.72 -1.52
C PRO A 213 27.45 -5.19 -0.09
N ASP A 214 27.04 -3.95 0.17
CA ASP A 214 27.08 -3.30 1.49
C ASP A 214 25.82 -3.57 2.34
N VAL A 215 24.84 -4.34 1.84
CA VAL A 215 23.59 -4.69 2.53
C VAL A 215 23.50 -6.19 2.74
N GLU A 216 23.34 -6.60 4.00
CA GLU A 216 23.13 -8.01 4.38
C GLU A 216 21.73 -8.47 3.92
N LEU A 217 21.65 -9.54 3.12
CA LEU A 217 20.42 -10.24 2.77
C LEU A 217 20.26 -11.50 3.65
N ARG A 218 19.10 -11.64 4.29
CA ARG A 218 18.70 -12.81 5.09
C ARG A 218 17.45 -13.48 4.52
#